data_0c9e3d11767c563a51bd439302f30c6c
#
_entry.id   0c9e3d11767c563a51bd439302f30c6c
#
_cell.length_a   1.000
_cell.length_b   1.000
_cell.length_c   1.000
_cell.angle_alpha   90.00
_cell.angle_beta   90.00
_cell.angle_gamma   90.00
#
_symmetry.space_group_name_H-M   'P 1'
#
loop_
_entity.id
_entity.type
_entity.pdbx_description
1 polymer ?
#
loop_
_entity_poly.entity_id
_entity_poly.type
_entity_poly.pdbx_seq_one_letter_code
_entity_poly.pdbx_strand_id
1 'polypeptide(L)'
;MSRFIKSHGLGNDYLVSDGALALSPARVEALCDRHEGIGGDGILEELPSTRAAYGLRIWNPDGSLAEKSGNGLRIFARYLFDHRGAPPLFTVETAGGLVTCAIADDGSVEVEMGWPTFEPAEIPCARPLRLSPIALPDRTLALTAVGMGNPHCVAFFDEPLDALPWTQWGALLTDHPFFPNRTNVQFARILSDELVELRIFERGAGPTRASGSSACAVVAVGQALGRLGPAVQAQMPGGLLHLRRGADGQLIQRGPVVEVGVFCLSAAAVSALPPALSPTPT
;
A
#
# COMPACT_ATOMS: atom_id res chain seq x y z
N MET A 1 18.85 -22.81 5.32
CA MET A 1 18.60 -22.24 3.98
C MET A 1 17.67 -21.05 4.17
N SER A 2 18.03 -19.90 3.59
CA SER A 2 17.18 -18.72 3.66
C SER A 2 15.96 -18.94 2.79
N ARG A 3 14.77 -18.84 3.40
CA ARG A 3 13.49 -19.12 2.79
C ARG A 3 12.69 -17.83 2.66
N PHE A 4 12.05 -17.66 1.50
CA PHE A 4 11.13 -16.57 1.23
C PHE A 4 9.82 -17.13 0.70
N ILE A 5 8.71 -16.53 1.11
CA ILE A 5 7.38 -16.83 0.56
C ILE A 5 6.99 -15.66 -0.33
N LYS A 6 6.78 -15.93 -1.61
CA LYS A 6 6.31 -14.92 -2.55
C LYS A 6 4.80 -14.94 -2.62
N SER A 7 4.17 -13.80 -2.36
CA SER A 7 2.72 -13.63 -2.43
C SER A 7 2.35 -12.30 -3.05
N HIS A 8 1.13 -12.18 -3.56
CA HIS A 8 0.62 -10.91 -4.05
C HIS A 8 -0.79 -10.60 -3.54
N GLY A 9 -1.05 -9.31 -3.35
CA GLY A 9 -2.38 -8.74 -3.17
C GLY A 9 -2.75 -7.91 -4.40
N LEU A 10 -3.61 -8.44 -5.28
CA LEU A 10 -4.05 -7.75 -6.50
C LEU A 10 -2.90 -7.36 -7.46
N GLY A 11 -1.89 -8.21 -7.56
CA GLY A 11 -0.74 -8.02 -8.46
C GLY A 11 0.41 -7.18 -7.90
N ASN A 12 0.28 -6.63 -6.68
CA ASN A 12 1.40 -6.06 -5.95
C ASN A 12 2.04 -7.18 -5.11
N ASP A 13 3.27 -7.57 -5.46
CA ASP A 13 3.92 -8.79 -4.99
C ASP A 13 5.06 -8.52 -4.01
N TYR A 14 5.05 -9.24 -2.90
CA TYR A 14 6.06 -9.15 -1.86
C TYR A 14 6.72 -10.50 -1.58
N LEU A 15 7.94 -10.44 -1.11
CA LEU A 15 8.66 -11.56 -0.50
C LEU A 15 8.50 -11.47 1.01
N VAL A 16 7.97 -12.52 1.64
CA VAL A 16 7.93 -12.59 3.11
C VAL A 16 9.17 -13.33 3.60
N SER A 17 9.93 -12.68 4.49
CA SER A 17 11.11 -13.24 5.16
C SER A 17 10.78 -13.62 6.58
N ASP A 18 11.17 -14.83 6.99
CA ASP A 18 11.05 -15.34 8.37
C ASP A 18 12.16 -14.83 9.31
N GLY A 19 12.98 -13.88 8.85
CA GLY A 19 14.09 -13.30 9.62
C GLY A 19 15.36 -14.16 9.65
N ALA A 20 15.39 -15.32 8.99
CA ALA A 20 16.58 -16.18 8.96
C ALA A 20 17.76 -15.58 8.18
N LEU A 21 17.49 -14.62 7.29
CA LEU A 21 18.51 -13.86 6.56
C LEU A 21 18.50 -12.41 7.06
N ALA A 22 19.63 -11.94 7.58
CA ALA A 22 19.77 -10.53 7.91
C ALA A 22 19.68 -9.67 6.64
N LEU A 23 18.68 -8.77 6.60
CA LEU A 23 18.45 -7.86 5.49
C LEU A 23 19.25 -6.56 5.65
N SER A 24 19.64 -5.98 4.53
CA SER A 24 20.19 -4.63 4.39
C SER A 24 19.60 -4.00 3.13
N PRO A 25 19.63 -2.67 2.95
CA PRO A 25 19.14 -2.04 1.72
C PRO A 25 19.66 -2.70 0.45
N ALA A 26 20.96 -2.90 0.33
CA ALA A 26 21.57 -3.53 -0.83
C ALA A 26 21.15 -5.00 -1.05
N ARG A 27 20.90 -5.75 0.04
CA ARG A 27 20.36 -7.12 -0.07
C ARG A 27 18.92 -7.12 -0.54
N VAL A 28 18.12 -6.16 -0.07
CA VAL A 28 16.72 -5.99 -0.50
C VAL A 28 16.67 -5.67 -1.99
N GLU A 29 17.47 -4.72 -2.47
CA GLU A 29 17.59 -4.40 -3.89
C GLU A 29 17.92 -5.64 -4.72
N ALA A 30 18.95 -6.40 -4.32
CA ALA A 30 19.36 -7.62 -5.02
C ALA A 30 18.27 -8.71 -5.02
N LEU A 31 17.56 -8.90 -3.91
CA LEU A 31 16.48 -9.90 -3.80
C LEU A 31 15.23 -9.50 -4.57
N CYS A 32 14.92 -8.20 -4.62
CA CYS A 32 13.76 -7.65 -5.33
C CYS A 32 13.99 -7.51 -6.84
N ASP A 33 15.23 -7.59 -7.32
CA ASP A 33 15.52 -7.59 -8.75
C ASP A 33 14.77 -8.74 -9.45
N ARG A 34 14.07 -8.43 -10.55
CA ARG A 34 13.22 -9.39 -11.26
C ARG A 34 13.97 -10.28 -12.25
N HIS A 35 15.24 -10.00 -12.50
CA HIS A 35 16.10 -10.74 -13.44
C HIS A 35 17.16 -11.55 -12.69
N GLU A 36 17.78 -10.98 -11.67
CA GLU A 36 18.91 -11.59 -10.96
C GLU A 36 18.52 -12.08 -9.55
N GLY A 37 17.41 -11.55 -8.97
CA GLY A 37 16.87 -11.94 -7.68
C GLY A 37 15.66 -12.88 -7.77
N ILE A 38 14.87 -12.92 -6.68
CA ILE A 38 13.56 -13.58 -6.66
C ILE A 38 12.51 -12.69 -7.37
N GLY A 39 12.71 -11.38 -7.31
CA GLY A 39 11.82 -10.36 -7.84
C GLY A 39 10.61 -10.08 -6.96
N GLY A 40 10.34 -8.81 -6.72
CA GLY A 40 9.17 -8.36 -5.95
C GLY A 40 9.10 -6.85 -5.83
N ASP A 41 7.93 -6.36 -5.38
CA ASP A 41 7.69 -4.95 -5.09
C ASP A 41 8.17 -4.57 -3.68
N GLY A 42 8.82 -5.50 -2.98
CA GLY A 42 9.41 -5.29 -1.66
C GLY A 42 9.53 -6.57 -0.84
N ILE A 43 10.03 -6.41 0.40
CA ILE A 43 10.18 -7.50 1.36
C ILE A 43 9.42 -7.17 2.64
N LEU A 44 8.69 -8.15 3.15
CA LEU A 44 7.99 -8.14 4.43
C LEU A 44 8.83 -8.97 5.42
N GLU A 45 9.50 -8.31 6.34
CA GLU A 45 10.38 -8.94 7.32
C GLU A 45 9.65 -9.09 8.66
N GLU A 46 9.49 -10.33 9.10
CA GLU A 46 8.95 -10.63 10.43
C GLU A 46 9.96 -10.21 11.50
N LEU A 47 9.50 -9.44 12.47
CA LEU A 47 10.30 -8.98 13.61
C LEU A 47 9.61 -9.35 14.94
N PRO A 48 10.36 -9.49 16.05
CA PRO A 48 9.75 -9.52 17.36
C PRO A 48 9.10 -8.17 17.69
N SER A 49 8.01 -8.21 18.45
CA SER A 49 7.32 -7.01 18.95
C SER A 49 7.08 -7.17 20.47
N THR A 50 7.12 -6.05 21.19
CA THR A 50 6.72 -5.96 22.59
C THR A 50 5.34 -5.32 22.75
N ARG A 51 4.76 -4.79 21.67
CA ARG A 51 3.49 -4.05 21.66
C ARG A 51 2.36 -4.80 20.98
N ALA A 52 2.69 -5.81 20.17
CA ALA A 52 1.75 -6.63 19.44
C ALA A 52 2.16 -8.11 19.43
N ALA A 53 1.31 -8.99 18.90
CA ALA A 53 1.65 -10.40 18.74
C ALA A 53 2.80 -10.61 17.74
N TYR A 54 2.90 -9.73 16.73
CA TYR A 54 3.86 -9.81 15.63
C TYR A 54 4.37 -8.41 15.27
N GLY A 55 5.64 -8.33 14.85
CA GLY A 55 6.24 -7.11 14.29
C GLY A 55 6.51 -7.28 12.80
N LEU A 56 6.37 -6.20 12.06
CA LEU A 56 6.59 -6.16 10.61
C LEU A 56 7.45 -4.95 10.24
N ARG A 57 8.54 -5.22 9.52
CA ARG A 57 9.29 -4.23 8.77
C ARG A 57 8.98 -4.39 7.29
N ILE A 58 8.67 -3.27 6.63
CA ILE A 58 8.32 -3.24 5.21
C ILE A 58 9.45 -2.56 4.45
N TRP A 59 10.07 -3.30 3.57
CA TRP A 59 11.12 -2.83 2.68
C TRP A 59 10.53 -2.55 1.30
N ASN A 60 10.83 -1.38 0.75
CA ASN A 60 10.64 -1.09 -0.67
C ASN A 60 11.72 -1.76 -1.51
N PRO A 61 11.52 -1.94 -2.83
CA PRO A 61 12.50 -2.64 -3.68
C PRO A 61 13.83 -1.88 -3.84
N ASP A 62 13.86 -0.57 -3.52
CA ASP A 62 15.06 0.28 -3.48
C ASP A 62 15.80 0.24 -2.12
N GLY A 63 15.46 -0.68 -1.24
CA GLY A 63 16.06 -0.80 0.09
C GLY A 63 15.60 0.24 1.12
N SER A 64 14.74 1.17 0.77
CA SER A 64 14.12 2.10 1.72
C SER A 64 13.02 1.42 2.54
N LEU A 65 12.63 2.05 3.66
CA LEU A 65 11.56 1.53 4.53
C LEU A 65 10.24 2.24 4.25
N ALA A 66 9.16 1.47 4.21
CA ALA A 66 7.80 1.98 4.21
C ALA A 66 7.19 1.88 5.60
N GLU A 67 6.45 2.91 6.00
CA GLU A 67 5.76 2.97 7.29
C GLU A 67 4.57 2.00 7.34
N LYS A 68 3.83 1.89 6.23
CA LYS A 68 2.63 1.06 6.11
C LYS A 68 2.37 0.68 4.65
N SER A 69 1.93 -0.55 4.44
CA SER A 69 1.44 -1.05 3.14
C SER A 69 0.19 -1.89 3.36
N GLY A 70 -0.93 -1.47 2.78
CA GLY A 70 -2.18 -2.22 2.90
C GLY A 70 -2.11 -3.60 2.22
N ASN A 71 -1.46 -3.70 1.06
CA ASN A 71 -1.24 -4.98 0.38
C ASN A 71 -0.25 -5.85 1.16
N GLY A 72 0.88 -5.25 1.60
CA GLY A 72 1.88 -5.94 2.41
C GLY A 72 1.30 -6.49 3.72
N LEU A 73 0.47 -5.73 4.41
CA LEU A 73 -0.20 -6.18 5.64
C LEU A 73 -1.14 -7.35 5.39
N ARG A 74 -1.92 -7.37 4.29
CA ARG A 74 -2.76 -8.53 3.96
C ARG A 74 -1.90 -9.76 3.68
N ILE A 75 -0.82 -9.61 2.90
CA ILE A 75 0.11 -10.70 2.59
C ILE A 75 0.76 -11.24 3.86
N PHE A 76 1.26 -10.36 4.72
CA PHE A 76 1.90 -10.75 5.97
C PHE A 76 0.93 -11.43 6.93
N ALA A 77 -0.29 -10.92 7.06
CA ALA A 77 -1.32 -11.54 7.88
C ALA A 77 -1.68 -12.94 7.38
N ARG A 78 -1.80 -13.11 6.07
CA ARG A 78 -2.08 -14.43 5.48
C ARG A 78 -0.92 -15.40 5.72
N TYR A 79 0.33 -14.94 5.57
CA TYR A 79 1.53 -15.72 5.90
C TYR A 79 1.55 -16.17 7.36
N LEU A 80 1.25 -15.26 8.30
CA LEU A 80 1.23 -15.61 9.72
C LEU A 80 0.17 -16.68 10.02
N PHE A 81 -0.99 -16.56 9.42
CA PHE A 81 -2.07 -17.54 9.57
C PHE A 81 -1.68 -18.92 9.00
N ASP A 82 -1.21 -18.96 7.75
CA ASP A 82 -0.94 -20.23 7.04
C ASP A 82 0.35 -20.91 7.51
N HIS A 83 1.39 -20.15 7.89
CA HIS A 83 2.73 -20.69 8.13
C HIS A 83 3.22 -20.57 9.57
N ARG A 84 2.58 -19.69 10.38
CA ARG A 84 3.00 -19.44 11.77
C ARG A 84 1.95 -19.85 12.80
N GLY A 85 0.78 -20.32 12.34
CA GLY A 85 -0.33 -20.75 13.22
C GLY A 85 -0.97 -19.59 13.98
N ALA A 86 -0.93 -18.38 13.44
CA ALA A 86 -1.60 -17.22 14.03
C ALA A 86 -3.12 -17.46 14.11
N PRO A 87 -3.81 -16.97 15.15
CA PRO A 87 -5.27 -17.01 15.20
C PRO A 87 -5.88 -16.15 14.07
N PRO A 88 -7.19 -16.28 13.76
CA PRO A 88 -7.80 -15.52 12.69
C PRO A 88 -7.91 -14.01 12.95
N LEU A 89 -7.69 -13.55 14.19
CA LEU A 89 -7.69 -12.14 14.59
C LEU A 89 -6.46 -11.86 15.45
N PHE A 90 -5.64 -10.90 15.04
CA PHE A 90 -4.42 -10.50 15.74
C PHE A 90 -3.98 -9.10 15.36
N THR A 91 -3.00 -8.58 16.12
CA THR A 91 -2.41 -7.25 15.89
C THR A 91 -0.97 -7.39 15.42
N VAL A 92 -0.60 -6.54 14.47
CA VAL A 92 0.76 -6.40 13.93
C VAL A 92 1.29 -5.01 14.25
N GLU A 93 2.52 -4.93 14.75
CA GLU A 93 3.24 -3.66 14.90
C GLU A 93 4.02 -3.34 13.63
N THR A 94 3.82 -2.13 13.11
CA THR A 94 4.59 -1.57 11.99
C THR A 94 5.23 -0.24 12.40
N ALA A 95 6.11 0.32 11.57
CA ALA A 95 6.62 1.67 11.78
C ALA A 95 5.50 2.73 11.81
N GLY A 96 4.39 2.51 11.11
CA GLY A 96 3.19 3.36 11.13
C GLY A 96 2.23 3.10 12.29
N GLY A 97 2.56 2.23 13.24
CA GLY A 97 1.75 1.93 14.43
C GLY A 97 1.18 0.52 14.44
N LEU A 98 0.23 0.30 15.37
CA LEU A 98 -0.46 -0.97 15.52
C LEU A 98 -1.58 -1.11 14.48
N VAL A 99 -1.71 -2.30 13.92
CA VAL A 99 -2.70 -2.63 12.89
C VAL A 99 -3.38 -3.94 13.25
N THR A 100 -4.71 -3.93 13.32
CA THR A 100 -5.50 -5.16 13.46
C THR A 100 -5.68 -5.81 12.09
N CYS A 101 -5.43 -7.12 12.04
CA CYS A 101 -5.62 -7.97 10.88
C CYS A 101 -6.60 -9.09 11.22
N ALA A 102 -7.52 -9.40 10.30
CA ALA A 102 -8.45 -10.51 10.44
C ALA A 102 -8.50 -11.36 9.16
N ILE A 103 -8.50 -12.68 9.33
CA ILE A 103 -8.67 -13.64 8.25
C ILE A 103 -10.14 -14.02 8.21
N ALA A 104 -10.79 -13.78 7.09
CA ALA A 104 -12.19 -14.15 6.88
C ALA A 104 -12.34 -15.61 6.44
N ASP A 105 -13.55 -16.17 6.57
CA ASP A 105 -13.84 -17.58 6.25
C ASP A 105 -13.54 -17.95 4.78
N ASP A 106 -13.65 -16.98 3.86
CA ASP A 106 -13.30 -17.14 2.45
C ASP A 106 -11.80 -17.01 2.17
N GLY A 107 -10.98 -16.82 3.22
CA GLY A 107 -9.54 -16.65 3.14
C GLY A 107 -9.08 -15.24 2.74
N SER A 108 -10.00 -14.31 2.49
CA SER A 108 -9.62 -12.90 2.31
C SER A 108 -9.16 -12.28 3.64
N VAL A 109 -8.41 -11.20 3.55
CA VAL A 109 -7.81 -10.55 4.73
C VAL A 109 -8.37 -9.15 4.90
N GLU A 110 -8.88 -8.86 6.10
CA GLU A 110 -9.22 -7.50 6.54
C GLU A 110 -8.01 -6.86 7.24
N VAL A 111 -7.81 -5.57 6.99
CA VAL A 111 -6.76 -4.76 7.60
C VAL A 111 -7.33 -3.39 7.97
N GLU A 112 -7.12 -2.97 9.21
CA GLU A 112 -7.45 -1.63 9.68
C GLU A 112 -6.44 -0.63 9.12
N MET A 113 -6.94 0.28 8.27
CA MET A 113 -6.09 1.26 7.60
C MET A 113 -5.92 2.57 8.39
N GLY A 114 -6.71 2.76 9.44
CA GLY A 114 -6.72 3.97 10.28
C GLY A 114 -7.68 5.04 9.75
N TRP A 115 -7.51 6.25 10.26
CA TRP A 115 -8.43 7.35 10.02
C TRP A 115 -7.92 8.25 8.89
N PRO A 116 -8.81 8.63 7.95
CA PRO A 116 -8.46 9.65 6.97
C PRO A 116 -8.36 11.02 7.65
N THR A 117 -7.39 11.82 7.27
CA THR A 117 -7.28 13.23 7.68
C THR A 117 -7.39 14.16 6.48
N PHE A 118 -8.01 15.32 6.68
CA PHE A 118 -8.10 16.40 5.70
C PHE A 118 -7.33 17.64 6.17
N GLU A 119 -6.61 17.53 7.29
CA GLU A 119 -5.80 18.60 7.84
C GLU A 119 -4.49 18.76 7.06
N PRO A 120 -4.22 19.94 6.46
CA PRO A 120 -3.05 20.14 5.60
C PRO A 120 -1.71 19.81 6.26
N ALA A 121 -1.57 20.09 7.54
CA ALA A 121 -0.35 19.82 8.30
C ALA A 121 -0.06 18.31 8.41
N GLU A 122 -1.09 17.49 8.47
CA GLU A 122 -0.98 16.02 8.55
C GLU A 122 -0.83 15.35 7.17
N ILE A 123 -1.19 16.08 6.08
CA ILE A 123 -1.09 15.60 4.69
C ILE A 123 0.24 16.02 4.05
N PRO A 124 1.12 16.77 4.67
CA PRO A 124 2.08 17.76 4.16
C PRO A 124 1.61 18.44 2.85
N CYS A 125 0.56 19.27 2.97
CA CYS A 125 -0.02 20.03 1.86
C CYS A 125 0.08 21.54 2.16
N ALA A 126 0.51 22.33 1.19
CA ALA A 126 0.74 23.77 1.37
C ALA A 126 -0.53 24.57 1.76
N ARG A 127 -1.70 24.06 1.45
CA ARG A 127 -3.00 24.63 1.81
C ARG A 127 -4.09 23.55 1.77
N PRO A 128 -5.27 23.79 2.39
CA PRO A 128 -6.42 22.92 2.23
C PRO A 128 -6.80 22.76 0.75
N LEU A 129 -6.92 21.53 0.27
CA LEU A 129 -7.44 21.21 -1.06
C LEU A 129 -8.71 20.40 -0.89
N ARG A 130 -9.86 21.01 -1.17
CA ARG A 130 -11.17 20.36 -1.22
C ARG A 130 -11.89 20.82 -2.48
N LEU A 131 -11.98 19.95 -3.48
CA LEU A 131 -12.46 20.27 -4.82
C LEU A 131 -11.80 21.53 -5.40
N SER A 132 -10.52 21.73 -5.06
CA SER A 132 -9.78 22.92 -5.44
C SER A 132 -9.33 22.82 -6.91
N PRO A 133 -9.56 23.89 -7.72
CA PRO A 133 -9.12 23.87 -9.11
C PRO A 133 -7.60 23.98 -9.20
N ILE A 134 -6.99 23.03 -9.89
CA ILE A 134 -5.56 22.99 -10.21
C ILE A 134 -5.42 22.97 -11.72
N ALA A 135 -4.76 23.97 -12.28
CA ALA A 135 -4.51 24.07 -13.71
C ALA A 135 -3.36 23.13 -14.11
N LEU A 136 -3.61 22.25 -15.05
CA LEU A 136 -2.63 21.49 -15.81
C LEU A 136 -2.51 22.06 -17.22
N PRO A 137 -1.50 21.71 -18.02
CA PRO A 137 -1.29 22.29 -19.34
C PRO A 137 -2.50 22.18 -20.28
N ASP A 138 -3.29 21.13 -20.16
CA ASP A 138 -4.41 20.79 -21.07
C ASP A 138 -5.78 20.84 -20.37
N ARG A 139 -5.83 20.87 -19.04
CA ARG A 139 -7.09 20.81 -18.29
C ARG A 139 -6.95 21.36 -16.88
N THR A 140 -8.03 21.90 -16.32
CA THR A 140 -8.13 22.19 -14.88
C THR A 140 -8.85 21.04 -14.18
N LEU A 141 -8.24 20.50 -13.13
CA LEU A 141 -8.80 19.41 -12.33
C LEU A 141 -9.27 19.93 -10.96
N ALA A 142 -10.40 19.41 -10.48
CA ALA A 142 -10.87 19.64 -9.12
C ALA A 142 -10.27 18.58 -8.20
N LEU A 143 -9.33 18.96 -7.34
CA LEU A 143 -8.55 18.05 -6.50
C LEU A 143 -8.93 18.16 -5.03
N THR A 144 -8.90 17.03 -4.34
CA THR A 144 -9.04 16.95 -2.88
C THR A 144 -7.83 16.22 -2.30
N ALA A 145 -7.14 16.87 -1.35
CA ALA A 145 -6.05 16.23 -0.60
C ALA A 145 -6.61 15.47 0.61
N VAL A 146 -6.02 14.33 0.92
CA VAL A 146 -6.36 13.49 2.07
C VAL A 146 -5.14 12.70 2.53
N GLY A 147 -4.98 12.53 3.84
CA GLY A 147 -3.96 11.69 4.46
C GLY A 147 -4.52 10.33 4.86
N MET A 148 -3.75 9.27 4.58
CA MET A 148 -3.98 7.90 5.07
C MET A 148 -2.72 7.35 5.77
N GLY A 149 -2.03 8.21 6.55
CA GLY A 149 -0.67 7.99 7.05
C GLY A 149 0.40 8.42 6.03
N ASN A 150 0.01 8.65 4.79
CA ASN A 150 0.81 9.23 3.71
C ASN A 150 -0.07 10.16 2.86
N PRO A 151 0.52 11.09 2.06
CA PRO A 151 -0.24 12.07 1.29
C PRO A 151 -0.89 11.46 0.05
N HIS A 152 -2.15 11.83 -0.17
CA HIS A 152 -2.95 11.47 -1.34
C HIS A 152 -3.65 12.68 -1.93
N CYS A 153 -3.85 12.66 -3.26
CA CYS A 153 -4.58 13.65 -4.01
C CYS A 153 -5.58 12.98 -4.95
N VAL A 154 -6.87 13.24 -4.76
CA VAL A 154 -7.96 12.57 -5.47
C VAL A 154 -8.67 13.51 -6.42
N ALA A 155 -8.88 13.06 -7.66
CA ALA A 155 -9.73 13.69 -8.67
C ALA A 155 -10.85 12.73 -9.12
N PHE A 156 -12.09 13.24 -9.22
CA PHE A 156 -13.23 12.46 -9.72
C PHE A 156 -13.60 12.89 -11.14
N PHE A 157 -13.98 11.90 -11.96
CA PHE A 157 -14.36 12.06 -13.37
C PHE A 157 -15.66 11.32 -13.66
N ASP A 158 -16.38 11.79 -14.66
CA ASP A 158 -17.56 11.12 -15.20
C ASP A 158 -17.19 10.31 -16.46
N GLU A 159 -16.09 10.68 -17.14
CA GLU A 159 -15.57 10.00 -18.33
C GLU A 159 -14.84 8.69 -17.95
N PRO A 160 -14.77 7.70 -18.85
CA PRO A 160 -13.93 6.52 -18.69
C PRO A 160 -12.47 6.88 -18.43
N LEU A 161 -11.88 6.32 -17.36
CA LEU A 161 -10.53 6.70 -16.93
C LEU A 161 -9.44 6.36 -17.95
N ASP A 162 -9.63 5.31 -18.75
CA ASP A 162 -8.67 4.92 -19.79
C ASP A 162 -8.67 5.86 -21.01
N ALA A 163 -9.69 6.71 -21.14
CA ALA A 163 -9.73 7.76 -22.17
C ALA A 163 -8.96 9.03 -21.75
N LEU A 164 -8.50 9.11 -20.48
CA LEU A 164 -7.83 10.28 -19.93
C LEU A 164 -6.31 10.09 -19.96
N PRO A 165 -5.51 11.14 -20.12
CA PRO A 165 -4.04 11.08 -20.03
C PRO A 165 -3.59 11.06 -18.55
N TRP A 166 -4.21 10.21 -17.74
CA TRP A 166 -4.04 10.19 -16.29
C TRP A 166 -2.60 9.91 -15.84
N THR A 167 -1.79 9.20 -16.63
CA THR A 167 -0.37 8.96 -16.33
C THR A 167 0.45 10.25 -16.46
N GLN A 168 0.17 11.08 -17.46
CA GLN A 168 0.82 12.38 -17.61
C GLN A 168 0.43 13.34 -16.49
N TRP A 169 -0.87 13.41 -16.18
CA TRP A 169 -1.37 14.22 -15.06
C TRP A 169 -0.84 13.72 -13.72
N GLY A 170 -0.74 12.40 -13.53
CA GLY A 170 -0.19 11.79 -12.32
C GLY A 170 1.27 12.22 -12.08
N ALA A 171 2.10 12.19 -13.10
CA ALA A 171 3.49 12.65 -13.02
C ALA A 171 3.59 14.13 -12.62
N LEU A 172 2.78 15.01 -13.26
CA LEU A 172 2.75 16.44 -12.94
C LEU A 172 2.25 16.72 -11.51
N LEU A 173 1.21 16.03 -11.08
CA LEU A 173 0.60 16.24 -9.76
C LEU A 173 1.42 15.68 -8.61
N THR A 174 2.11 14.55 -8.83
CA THR A 174 2.99 13.95 -7.82
C THR A 174 4.07 14.92 -7.34
N ASP A 175 4.63 15.72 -8.26
CA ASP A 175 5.69 16.70 -7.99
C ASP A 175 5.14 18.15 -7.89
N HIS A 176 3.81 18.32 -7.78
CA HIS A 176 3.21 19.64 -7.75
C HIS A 176 3.60 20.41 -6.48
N PRO A 177 3.91 21.73 -6.56
CA PRO A 177 4.36 22.56 -5.42
C PRO A 177 3.43 22.56 -4.20
N PHE A 178 2.17 22.19 -4.34
CA PHE A 178 1.26 22.04 -3.20
C PHE A 178 1.61 20.86 -2.29
N PHE A 179 2.43 19.91 -2.75
CA PHE A 179 2.86 18.73 -2.01
C PHE A 179 4.38 18.73 -1.86
N PRO A 180 4.94 19.44 -0.84
CA PRO A 180 6.39 19.58 -0.67
C PRO A 180 7.12 18.26 -0.49
N ASN A 181 6.41 17.22 -0.02
CA ASN A 181 6.94 15.88 0.15
C ASN A 181 6.43 14.91 -0.93
N ARG A 182 5.97 15.46 -2.09
CA ARG A 182 5.30 14.70 -3.15
C ARG A 182 3.99 14.06 -2.67
N THR A 183 3.21 13.49 -3.56
CA THR A 183 1.92 12.85 -3.22
C THR A 183 1.61 11.66 -4.10
N ASN A 184 0.77 10.76 -3.60
CA ASN A 184 0.10 9.73 -4.42
C ASN A 184 -1.12 10.36 -5.09
N VAL A 185 -1.36 10.08 -6.36
CA VAL A 185 -2.46 10.66 -7.13
C VAL A 185 -3.45 9.57 -7.54
N GLN A 186 -4.74 9.83 -7.30
CA GLN A 186 -5.82 8.93 -7.66
C GLN A 186 -6.80 9.63 -8.60
N PHE A 187 -7.07 9.00 -9.72
CA PHE A 187 -8.11 9.34 -10.67
C PHE A 187 -9.24 8.35 -10.48
N ALA A 188 -10.44 8.83 -10.14
CA ALA A 188 -11.53 7.98 -9.74
C ALA A 188 -12.81 8.28 -10.53
N ARG A 189 -13.60 7.24 -10.82
CA ARG A 189 -14.91 7.33 -11.43
C ARG A 189 -15.91 6.59 -10.56
N ILE A 190 -16.90 7.32 -10.04
CA ILE A 190 -17.98 6.73 -9.24
C ILE A 190 -18.98 6.09 -10.19
N LEU A 191 -19.18 4.79 -10.06
CA LEU A 191 -20.11 4.00 -10.86
C LEU A 191 -21.46 3.82 -10.15
N SER A 192 -21.44 3.75 -8.80
CA SER A 192 -22.59 3.79 -7.91
C SER A 192 -22.12 4.26 -6.53
N ASP A 193 -23.01 4.39 -5.56
CA ASP A 193 -22.66 4.69 -4.18
C ASP A 193 -21.86 3.56 -3.49
N GLU A 194 -21.87 2.34 -4.05
CA GLU A 194 -21.11 1.17 -3.57
C GLU A 194 -19.95 0.75 -4.48
N LEU A 195 -19.73 1.42 -5.62
CA LEU A 195 -18.69 1.02 -6.58
C LEU A 195 -17.97 2.22 -7.16
N VAL A 196 -16.63 2.21 -7.05
CA VAL A 196 -15.74 3.22 -7.62
C VAL A 196 -14.60 2.57 -8.42
N GLU A 197 -14.35 3.07 -9.63
CA GLU A 197 -13.20 2.70 -10.46
C GLU A 197 -12.03 3.65 -10.19
N LEU A 198 -10.78 3.12 -10.18
CA LEU A 198 -9.57 3.90 -9.92
C LEU A 198 -8.46 3.63 -10.92
N ARG A 199 -7.66 4.70 -11.17
CA ARG A 199 -6.31 4.64 -11.71
C ARG A 199 -5.39 5.35 -10.73
N ILE A 200 -4.22 4.78 -10.48
CA ILE A 200 -3.32 5.18 -9.38
C ILE A 200 -1.95 5.50 -9.96
N PHE A 201 -1.41 6.65 -9.55
CA PHE A 201 -0.04 7.04 -9.79
C PHE A 201 0.64 7.26 -8.43
N GLU A 202 1.50 6.33 -8.03
CA GLU A 202 2.15 6.38 -6.72
C GLU A 202 3.42 7.21 -6.71
N ARG A 203 3.64 7.88 -5.60
CA ARG A 203 4.87 8.59 -5.28
C ARG A 203 6.05 7.62 -5.27
N GLY A 204 6.96 7.76 -6.23
CA GLY A 204 8.16 6.92 -6.34
C GLY A 204 8.01 5.66 -7.21
N ALA A 205 6.78 5.18 -7.44
CA ALA A 205 6.54 3.96 -8.23
C ALA A 205 5.82 4.24 -9.56
N GLY A 206 5.14 5.40 -9.70
CA GLY A 206 4.40 5.73 -10.90
C GLY A 206 3.08 4.95 -11.02
N PRO A 207 2.65 4.57 -12.24
CA PRO A 207 1.43 3.82 -12.47
C PRO A 207 1.42 2.48 -11.73
N THR A 208 0.44 2.27 -10.85
CA THR A 208 0.33 1.09 -9.98
C THR A 208 -0.98 0.37 -10.20
N ARG A 209 -0.95 -0.96 -10.23
CA ARG A 209 -2.14 -1.78 -10.51
C ARG A 209 -3.13 -1.83 -9.36
N ALA A 210 -2.65 -1.74 -8.12
CA ALA A 210 -3.47 -1.75 -6.92
C ALA A 210 -2.72 -1.15 -5.72
N SER A 211 -3.43 -0.33 -4.94
CA SER A 211 -2.91 0.27 -3.70
C SER A 211 -4.03 0.39 -2.67
N GLY A 212 -3.79 -0.17 -1.49
CA GLY A 212 -4.77 -0.16 -0.40
C GLY A 212 -5.00 1.24 0.17
N SER A 213 -3.93 2.01 0.41
CA SER A 213 -4.04 3.39 0.92
C SER A 213 -4.71 4.32 -0.10
N SER A 214 -4.40 4.14 -1.40
CA SER A 214 -5.05 4.90 -2.48
C SER A 214 -6.55 4.61 -2.57
N ALA A 215 -6.96 3.35 -2.45
CA ALA A 215 -8.37 2.97 -2.42
C ALA A 215 -9.08 3.58 -1.19
N CYS A 216 -8.45 3.54 -0.01
CA CYS A 216 -8.96 4.20 1.19
C CYS A 216 -9.09 5.72 1.00
N ALA A 217 -8.11 6.36 0.39
CA ALA A 217 -8.12 7.80 0.11
C ALA A 217 -9.32 8.20 -0.77
N VAL A 218 -9.57 7.46 -1.87
CA VAL A 218 -10.71 7.70 -2.76
C VAL A 218 -12.03 7.52 -2.03
N VAL A 219 -12.19 6.45 -1.26
CA VAL A 219 -13.42 6.18 -0.49
C VAL A 219 -13.63 7.26 0.58
N ALA A 220 -12.56 7.65 1.30
CA ALA A 220 -12.64 8.73 2.28
C ALA A 220 -13.14 10.05 1.68
N VAL A 221 -12.56 10.45 0.53
CA VAL A 221 -12.98 11.68 -0.16
C VAL A 221 -14.40 11.55 -0.70
N GLY A 222 -14.75 10.42 -1.34
CA GLY A 222 -16.10 10.18 -1.85
C GLY A 222 -17.18 10.22 -0.77
N GLN A 223 -16.90 9.65 0.40
CA GLN A 223 -17.78 9.71 1.57
C GLN A 223 -17.88 11.12 2.16
N ALA A 224 -16.77 11.85 2.26
CA ALA A 224 -16.76 13.23 2.74
C ALA A 224 -17.51 14.20 1.80
N LEU A 225 -17.63 13.85 0.52
CA LEU A 225 -18.44 14.57 -0.47
C LEU A 225 -19.89 14.07 -0.56
N GLY A 226 -20.28 13.07 0.22
CA GLY A 226 -21.63 12.47 0.17
C GLY A 226 -21.93 11.69 -1.11
N ARG A 227 -20.90 11.24 -1.84
CA ARG A 227 -21.01 10.54 -3.13
C ARG A 227 -20.86 9.02 -3.03
N LEU A 228 -20.28 8.51 -1.94
CA LEU A 228 -20.08 7.08 -1.67
C LEU A 228 -20.72 6.68 -0.34
N GLY A 229 -21.25 5.48 -0.29
CA GLY A 229 -21.84 4.86 0.90
C GLY A 229 -20.80 4.39 1.94
N PRO A 230 -21.25 3.79 3.05
CA PRO A 230 -20.35 3.32 4.12
C PRO A 230 -19.54 2.07 3.76
N ALA A 231 -20.00 1.28 2.79
CA ALA A 231 -19.31 0.11 2.26
C ALA A 231 -19.16 0.25 0.73
N VAL A 232 -17.95 0.13 0.22
CA VAL A 232 -17.62 0.44 -1.17
C VAL A 232 -16.66 -0.60 -1.74
N GLN A 233 -16.88 -1.00 -2.97
CA GLN A 233 -15.93 -1.76 -3.77
C GLN A 233 -15.07 -0.80 -4.60
N ALA A 234 -13.76 -0.90 -4.46
CA ALA A 234 -12.78 -0.14 -5.24
C ALA A 234 -12.22 -1.04 -6.35
N GLN A 235 -12.57 -0.74 -7.59
CA GLN A 235 -12.12 -1.46 -8.78
C GLN A 235 -10.85 -0.82 -9.33
N MET A 236 -9.78 -1.58 -9.35
CA MET A 236 -8.46 -1.19 -9.86
C MET A 236 -8.02 -2.16 -10.97
N PRO A 237 -7.00 -1.82 -11.78
CA PRO A 237 -6.46 -2.76 -12.79
C PRO A 237 -6.02 -4.11 -12.22
N GLY A 238 -5.58 -4.16 -10.97
CA GLY A 238 -5.19 -5.39 -10.26
C GLY A 238 -6.36 -6.20 -9.70
N GLY A 239 -7.57 -5.63 -9.58
CA GLY A 239 -8.76 -6.28 -9.05
C GLY A 239 -9.55 -5.42 -8.07
N LEU A 240 -10.40 -6.06 -7.28
CA LEU A 240 -11.34 -5.44 -6.35
C LEU A 240 -10.82 -5.47 -4.90
N LEU A 241 -10.96 -4.33 -4.22
CA LEU A 241 -10.91 -4.23 -2.77
C LEU A 241 -12.27 -3.86 -2.22
N HIS A 242 -12.66 -4.47 -1.11
CA HIS A 242 -13.81 -4.05 -0.34
C HIS A 242 -13.34 -3.11 0.77
N LEU A 243 -13.98 -1.97 0.89
CA LEU A 243 -13.69 -0.98 1.91
C LEU A 243 -14.95 -0.67 2.70
N ARG A 244 -14.80 -0.54 4.00
CA ARG A 244 -15.90 -0.11 4.87
C ARG A 244 -15.37 0.82 5.95
N ARG A 245 -16.25 1.65 6.47
CA ARG A 245 -15.94 2.46 7.64
C ARG A 245 -16.27 1.67 8.90
N GLY A 246 -15.31 1.59 9.83
CA GLY A 246 -15.52 1.04 11.17
C GLY A 246 -16.44 1.94 12.03
N ALA A 247 -16.90 1.40 13.15
CA ALA A 247 -17.77 2.14 14.08
C ALA A 247 -17.10 3.39 14.69
N ASP A 248 -15.78 3.37 14.79
CA ASP A 248 -14.95 4.48 15.27
C ASP A 248 -14.52 5.45 14.15
N GLY A 249 -14.97 5.22 12.91
CA GLY A 249 -14.69 6.05 11.75
C GLY A 249 -13.43 5.69 10.97
N GLN A 250 -12.62 4.70 11.42
CA GLN A 250 -11.47 4.23 10.66
C GLN A 250 -11.90 3.52 9.37
N LEU A 251 -11.02 3.48 8.38
CA LEU A 251 -11.22 2.69 7.17
C LEU A 251 -10.64 1.29 7.34
N ILE A 252 -11.40 0.30 6.92
CA ILE A 252 -11.03 -1.10 6.92
C ILE A 252 -11.08 -1.57 5.47
N GLN A 253 -10.00 -2.17 5.00
CA GLN A 253 -9.95 -2.79 3.69
C GLN A 253 -10.01 -4.32 3.81
N ARG A 254 -10.66 -4.99 2.86
CA ARG A 254 -10.67 -6.44 2.71
C ARG A 254 -10.33 -6.82 1.28
N GLY A 255 -9.44 -7.78 1.11
CA GLY A 255 -9.06 -8.25 -0.22
C GLY A 255 -8.34 -9.58 -0.21
N PRO A 256 -8.19 -10.18 -1.40
CA PRO A 256 -7.54 -11.47 -1.55
C PRO A 256 -6.03 -11.37 -1.36
N VAL A 257 -5.44 -12.53 -1.04
CA VAL A 257 -4.01 -12.79 -1.09
C VAL A 257 -3.81 -14.10 -1.82
N VAL A 258 -2.83 -14.13 -2.72
CA VAL A 258 -2.44 -15.34 -3.44
C VAL A 258 -0.97 -15.61 -3.14
N GLU A 259 -0.68 -16.77 -2.55
CA GLU A 259 0.67 -17.29 -2.45
C GLU A 259 1.11 -17.81 -3.81
N VAL A 260 2.24 -17.31 -4.30
CA VAL A 260 2.82 -17.74 -5.59
C VAL A 260 3.70 -18.98 -5.39
N GLY A 261 4.43 -19.01 -4.28
CA GLY A 261 5.28 -20.14 -3.95
C GLY A 261 6.35 -19.82 -2.91
N VAL A 262 7.11 -20.86 -2.58
CA VAL A 262 8.21 -20.82 -1.61
C VAL A 262 9.53 -20.90 -2.36
N PHE A 263 10.42 -19.95 -2.07
CA PHE A 263 11.74 -19.81 -2.67
C PHE A 263 12.81 -20.08 -1.62
N CYS A 264 13.69 -21.03 -1.90
CA CYS A 264 14.87 -21.31 -1.08
C CYS A 264 16.12 -20.85 -1.84
N LEU A 265 16.87 -19.91 -1.27
CA LEU A 265 18.11 -19.45 -1.88
C LEU A 265 19.15 -20.58 -1.86
N SER A 266 19.81 -20.80 -2.99
CA SER A 266 20.99 -21.68 -3.05
C SER A 266 22.15 -21.07 -2.26
N ALA A 267 23.11 -21.89 -1.86
CA ALA A 267 24.33 -21.40 -1.20
C ALA A 267 25.09 -20.40 -2.09
N ALA A 268 25.11 -20.61 -3.40
CA ALA A 268 25.72 -19.69 -4.35
C ALA A 268 24.99 -18.32 -4.37
N ALA A 269 23.67 -18.32 -4.41
CA ALA A 269 22.88 -17.09 -4.37
C ALA A 269 23.11 -16.31 -3.07
N VAL A 270 23.12 -16.99 -1.91
CA VAL A 270 23.41 -16.35 -0.61
C VAL A 270 24.80 -15.73 -0.58
N SER A 271 25.81 -16.43 -1.14
CA SER A 271 27.19 -15.94 -1.20
C SER A 271 27.37 -14.76 -2.16
N ALA A 272 26.51 -14.63 -3.17
CA ALA A 272 26.53 -13.51 -4.11
C ALA A 272 25.81 -12.26 -3.59
N LEU A 273 25.02 -12.38 -2.53
CA LEU A 273 24.34 -11.21 -1.94
C LEU A 273 25.37 -10.22 -1.36
N PRO A 274 25.08 -8.92 -1.44
CA PRO A 274 25.87 -7.90 -0.73
C PRO A 274 26.00 -8.21 0.77
N PRO A 275 27.06 -7.74 1.44
CA PRO A 275 27.24 -7.96 2.87
C PRO A 275 26.04 -7.41 3.67
N ALA A 276 25.63 -8.12 4.74
CA ALA A 276 24.75 -7.51 5.74
C ALA A 276 25.52 -6.34 6.37
N LEU A 277 24.83 -5.20 6.59
CA LEU A 277 25.46 -4.13 7.35
C LEU A 277 25.88 -4.69 8.73
N SER A 278 27.15 -4.43 9.12
CA SER A 278 27.55 -4.68 10.49
C SER A 278 26.62 -3.90 11.43
N PRO A 279 26.15 -4.48 12.54
CA PRO A 279 25.40 -3.71 13.51
C PRO A 279 26.23 -2.49 13.92
N THR A 280 25.68 -1.29 13.74
CA THR A 280 26.30 -0.07 14.25
C THR A 280 26.49 -0.28 15.76
N PRO A 281 27.71 -0.16 16.30
CA PRO A 281 27.87 -0.27 17.74
C PRO A 281 27.04 0.81 18.42
N THR A 282 26.16 0.37 19.32
CA THR A 282 25.31 1.20 20.21
C THR A 282 26.16 2.00 21.17
#